data_202de0ea3f3ed37ac25013a9030426fb
#
_entry.id   202de0ea3f3ed37ac25013a9030426fb
#
_cell.length_a   1.000
_cell.length_b   1.000
_cell.length_c   1.000
_cell.angle_alpha   90.00
_cell.angle_beta   90.00
_cell.angle_gamma   90.00
#
_symmetry.space_group_name_H-M   'P 1'
#
loop_
_entity.id
_entity.type
_entity.pdbx_description
1 polymer ?
#
loop_
_entity_poly.entity_id
_entity_poly.type
_entity_poly.pdbx_seq_one_letter_code
_entity_poly.pdbx_strand_id
1 'polypeptide(L)'
;MVSSAPKPAESQKRRSSDPISWYLSSIGRVPLLTPAEEIELGNQVQTLMSLTEDGQIKEQSKEFTSHQRRLIRIGRRAKERMMKANLRLVVSVAKKYQGKGLELLDLVQEGCLGLERAVEKFDPTRGYKFSTYAFWWIRQSMTRAIACQSRTIRLPVHLSERLATIRKVSLDLAHKLSLIHISEPTRP
;
A
#
# COMPACT_ATOMS: atom_id res chain seq x y z
N MET A 1 -24.47 3.88 -60.63
CA MET A 1 -23.12 3.76 -60.06
C MET A 1 -23.16 4.44 -58.68
N VAL A 2 -23.32 3.62 -57.64
CA VAL A 2 -23.41 4.14 -56.26
C VAL A 2 -22.06 3.86 -55.59
N SER A 3 -21.31 4.93 -55.31
CA SER A 3 -20.03 4.89 -54.62
C SER A 3 -20.24 4.66 -53.16
N SER A 4 -19.80 3.48 -52.66
CA SER A 4 -19.79 3.16 -51.25
C SER A 4 -18.58 3.80 -50.58
N ALA A 5 -18.82 4.72 -49.63
CA ALA A 5 -17.79 5.28 -48.77
C ALA A 5 -17.21 4.22 -47.81
N PRO A 6 -15.89 4.23 -47.56
CA PRO A 6 -15.28 3.31 -46.64
C PRO A 6 -15.67 3.65 -45.18
N LYS A 7 -16.06 2.63 -44.40
CA LYS A 7 -16.29 2.73 -42.95
C LYS A 7 -15.01 3.20 -42.23
N PRO A 8 -15.12 4.10 -41.25
CA PRO A 8 -13.97 4.50 -40.47
C PRO A 8 -13.46 3.29 -39.67
N ALA A 9 -12.16 3.06 -39.79
CA ALA A 9 -11.46 2.02 -39.07
C ALA A 9 -11.63 2.19 -37.53
N GLU A 10 -12.10 1.15 -36.86
CA GLU A 10 -12.12 1.05 -35.41
C GLU A 10 -10.73 1.39 -34.89
N SER A 11 -10.64 2.45 -34.10
CA SER A 11 -9.43 2.81 -33.39
C SER A 11 -9.08 1.66 -32.44
N GLN A 12 -8.13 0.84 -32.85
CA GLN A 12 -7.46 -0.11 -31.95
C GLN A 12 -6.94 0.68 -30.77
N LYS A 13 -7.62 0.55 -29.64
CA LYS A 13 -7.23 1.06 -28.35
C LYS A 13 -5.80 0.59 -28.10
N ARG A 14 -4.81 1.44 -28.39
CA ARG A 14 -3.39 1.18 -28.09
C ARG A 14 -3.33 0.76 -26.66
N ARG A 15 -3.04 -0.51 -26.41
CA ARG A 15 -2.72 -1.03 -25.08
C ARG A 15 -1.51 -0.21 -24.62
N SER A 16 -1.76 0.72 -23.72
CA SER A 16 -0.68 1.50 -23.13
C SER A 16 0.31 0.52 -22.53
N SER A 17 1.55 0.54 -23.01
CA SER A 17 2.66 -0.24 -22.47
C SER A 17 3.13 0.28 -21.11
N ASP A 18 2.32 1.12 -20.47
CA ASP A 18 2.59 1.69 -19.16
C ASP A 18 2.39 0.62 -18.08
N PRO A 19 3.46 0.23 -17.36
CA PRO A 19 3.42 -0.75 -16.29
C PRO A 19 2.39 -0.42 -15.20
N ILE A 20 2.19 0.88 -14.93
CA ILE A 20 1.22 1.35 -13.93
C ILE A 20 -0.21 1.05 -14.39
N SER A 21 -0.53 1.33 -15.65
CA SER A 21 -1.85 1.06 -16.21
C SER A 21 -2.19 -0.43 -16.20
N TRP A 22 -1.22 -1.27 -16.55
CA TRP A 22 -1.36 -2.72 -16.49
C TRP A 22 -1.61 -3.20 -15.06
N TYR A 23 -0.81 -2.72 -14.10
CA TYR A 23 -0.95 -3.06 -12.68
C TYR A 23 -2.33 -2.66 -12.15
N LEU A 24 -2.77 -1.42 -12.38
CA LEU A 24 -4.08 -0.93 -11.94
C LEU A 24 -5.24 -1.75 -12.53
N SER A 25 -5.13 -2.12 -13.80
CA SER A 25 -6.11 -3.01 -14.46
C SER A 25 -6.13 -4.40 -13.83
N SER A 26 -4.97 -4.93 -13.46
CA SER A 26 -4.83 -6.25 -12.84
C SER A 26 -5.49 -6.30 -11.45
N ILE A 27 -5.18 -5.34 -10.58
CA ILE A 27 -5.76 -5.29 -9.22
C ILE A 27 -7.26 -4.99 -9.23
N GLY A 28 -7.76 -4.28 -10.28
CA GLY A 28 -9.17 -3.97 -10.44
C GLY A 28 -10.06 -5.19 -10.69
N ARG A 29 -9.49 -6.31 -11.13
CA ARG A 29 -10.23 -7.55 -11.43
C ARG A 29 -10.60 -8.34 -10.17
N VAL A 30 -9.90 -8.11 -9.08
CA VAL A 30 -10.14 -8.82 -7.82
C VAL A 30 -11.36 -8.20 -7.12
N PRO A 31 -12.40 -8.97 -6.79
CA PRO A 31 -13.56 -8.45 -6.07
C PRO A 31 -13.17 -8.04 -4.63
N LEU A 32 -13.88 -7.04 -4.12
CA LEU A 32 -13.76 -6.63 -2.73
C LEU A 32 -14.37 -7.70 -1.81
N LEU A 33 -13.83 -7.81 -0.60
CA LEU A 33 -14.32 -8.71 0.42
C LEU A 33 -15.56 -8.12 1.12
N THR A 34 -16.49 -8.99 1.47
CA THR A 34 -17.59 -8.66 2.38
C THR A 34 -17.09 -8.69 3.83
N PRO A 35 -17.76 -7.99 4.77
CA PRO A 35 -17.37 -8.03 6.19
C PRO A 35 -17.34 -9.46 6.78
N ALA A 36 -18.24 -10.33 6.33
CA ALA A 36 -18.25 -11.73 6.76
C ALA A 36 -17.01 -12.49 6.27
N GLU A 37 -16.62 -12.27 5.00
CA GLU A 37 -15.39 -12.87 4.44
C GLU A 37 -14.13 -12.32 5.13
N GLU A 38 -14.10 -11.02 5.51
CA GLU A 38 -12.96 -10.46 6.27
C GLU A 38 -12.77 -11.17 7.60
N ILE A 39 -13.86 -11.48 8.31
CA ILE A 39 -13.82 -12.20 9.59
C ILE A 39 -13.36 -13.64 9.38
N GLU A 40 -13.92 -14.34 8.41
CA GLU A 40 -13.57 -15.73 8.12
C GLU A 40 -12.08 -15.87 7.74
N LEU A 41 -11.63 -15.06 6.78
CA LEU A 41 -10.25 -15.06 6.33
C LEU A 41 -9.30 -14.63 7.47
N GLY A 42 -9.69 -13.64 8.27
CA GLY A 42 -8.93 -13.19 9.44
C GLY A 42 -8.72 -14.33 10.45
N ASN A 43 -9.76 -15.09 10.78
CA ASN A 43 -9.65 -16.25 11.66
C ASN A 43 -8.71 -17.34 11.11
N GLN A 44 -8.78 -17.60 9.78
CA GLN A 44 -7.90 -18.56 9.12
C GLN A 44 -6.42 -18.10 9.16
N VAL A 45 -6.18 -16.79 9.01
CA VAL A 45 -4.83 -16.21 9.12
C VAL A 45 -4.34 -16.29 10.56
N GLN A 46 -5.16 -15.98 11.56
CA GLN A 46 -4.79 -16.10 12.97
C GLN A 46 -4.44 -17.55 13.35
N THR A 47 -5.19 -18.52 12.84
CA THR A 47 -4.86 -19.95 12.99
C THR A 47 -3.50 -20.28 12.35
N LEU A 48 -3.18 -19.71 11.19
CA LEU A 48 -1.86 -19.85 10.56
C LEU A 48 -0.78 -19.27 11.47
N MET A 49 -0.97 -18.05 11.98
CA MET A 49 0.02 -17.38 12.83
C MET A 49 0.26 -18.10 14.15
N SER A 50 -0.77 -18.72 14.73
CA SER A 50 -0.62 -19.52 15.95
C SER A 50 0.15 -20.85 15.76
N LEU A 51 0.14 -21.38 14.52
CA LEU A 51 0.86 -22.62 14.17
C LEU A 51 2.29 -22.35 13.68
N THR A 52 2.60 -21.12 13.35
CA THR A 52 3.89 -20.71 12.77
C THR A 52 4.43 -19.53 13.55
N GLU A 53 5.62 -19.63 14.11
CA GLU A 53 6.29 -18.48 14.68
C GLU A 53 6.62 -17.50 13.56
N ASP A 54 6.05 -16.28 13.62
CA ASP A 54 6.23 -15.18 12.64
C ASP A 54 5.83 -15.50 11.17
N GLY A 55 4.90 -16.44 10.93
CA GLY A 55 4.45 -16.76 9.58
C GLY A 55 5.51 -17.44 8.70
N GLN A 56 6.72 -17.63 9.20
CA GLN A 56 7.79 -18.35 8.52
C GLN A 56 7.71 -19.83 8.89
N ILE A 57 7.21 -20.61 7.96
CA ILE A 57 7.33 -22.06 8.08
C ILE A 57 8.78 -22.40 7.82
N LYS A 58 9.47 -22.92 8.82
CA LYS A 58 10.65 -23.74 8.56
C LYS A 58 10.12 -24.98 7.83
N GLU A 59 10.15 -24.94 6.48
CA GLU A 59 9.64 -26.01 5.60
C GLU A 59 10.28 -27.39 5.88
N GLN A 60 11.29 -27.42 6.71
CA GLN A 60 12.07 -28.60 7.05
C GLN A 60 11.66 -29.26 8.39
N SER A 61 10.72 -28.71 9.15
CA SER A 61 10.27 -29.43 10.35
C SER A 61 9.36 -30.58 9.91
N LYS A 62 9.92 -31.77 9.90
CA LYS A 62 9.24 -33.06 9.65
C LYS A 62 8.12 -33.38 10.68
N GLU A 63 7.84 -32.47 11.59
CA GLU A 63 7.00 -32.63 12.78
C GLU A 63 5.53 -32.27 12.60
N PHE A 64 5.12 -31.62 11.49
CA PHE A 64 3.71 -31.27 11.30
C PHE A 64 2.87 -32.47 10.89
N THR A 65 1.77 -32.67 11.62
CA THR A 65 0.76 -33.65 11.26
C THR A 65 0.07 -33.27 9.92
N SER A 66 -0.52 -34.25 9.23
CA SER A 66 -1.24 -34.01 7.97
C SER A 66 -2.36 -32.96 8.13
N HIS A 67 -3.02 -32.91 9.28
CA HIS A 67 -4.03 -31.92 9.63
C HIS A 67 -3.44 -30.52 9.74
N GLN A 68 -2.32 -30.33 10.45
CA GLN A 68 -1.64 -29.04 10.57
C GLN A 68 -1.15 -28.50 9.21
N ARG A 69 -0.60 -29.37 8.36
CA ARG A 69 -0.22 -28.99 6.98
C ARG A 69 -1.41 -28.47 6.16
N ARG A 70 -2.61 -29.09 6.36
CA ARG A 70 -3.83 -28.61 5.70
C ARG A 70 -4.23 -27.23 6.20
N LEU A 71 -4.21 -26.98 7.51
CA LEU A 71 -4.53 -25.68 8.12
C LEU A 71 -3.56 -24.59 7.64
N ILE A 72 -2.28 -24.87 7.60
CA ILE A 72 -1.23 -23.96 7.09
C ILE A 72 -1.52 -23.59 5.62
N ARG A 73 -1.91 -24.55 4.79
CA ARG A 73 -2.24 -24.29 3.38
C ARG A 73 -3.49 -23.40 3.24
N ILE A 74 -4.50 -23.63 4.06
CA ILE A 74 -5.72 -22.82 4.09
C ILE A 74 -5.38 -21.39 4.52
N GLY A 75 -4.64 -21.23 5.61
CA GLY A 75 -4.24 -19.92 6.13
C GLY A 75 -3.37 -19.12 5.14
N ARG A 76 -2.43 -19.76 4.43
CA ARG A 76 -1.64 -19.09 3.37
C ARG A 76 -2.54 -18.58 2.23
N ARG A 77 -3.49 -19.38 1.78
CA ARG A 77 -4.46 -18.96 0.75
C ARG A 77 -5.37 -17.84 1.24
N ALA A 78 -5.77 -17.89 2.51
CA ALA A 78 -6.56 -16.83 3.13
C ALA A 78 -5.77 -15.52 3.19
N LYS A 79 -4.51 -15.55 3.64
CA LYS A 79 -3.59 -14.41 3.67
C LYS A 79 -3.45 -13.81 2.25
N GLU A 80 -3.18 -14.63 1.26
CA GLU A 80 -3.02 -14.19 -0.13
C GLU A 80 -4.31 -13.56 -0.69
N ARG A 81 -5.48 -14.16 -0.44
CA ARG A 81 -6.78 -13.62 -0.86
C ARG A 81 -7.07 -12.28 -0.21
N MET A 82 -6.81 -12.17 1.10
CA MET A 82 -7.00 -10.93 1.86
C MET A 82 -6.08 -9.82 1.38
N MET A 83 -4.82 -10.13 1.07
CA MET A 83 -3.89 -9.17 0.47
C MET A 83 -4.36 -8.71 -0.92
N LYS A 84 -4.67 -9.64 -1.83
CA LYS A 84 -5.08 -9.31 -3.21
C LYS A 84 -6.33 -8.43 -3.27
N ALA A 85 -7.32 -8.71 -2.42
CA ALA A 85 -8.56 -7.94 -2.38
C ALA A 85 -8.35 -6.49 -1.89
N ASN A 86 -7.29 -6.25 -1.10
CA ASN A 86 -7.01 -4.95 -0.48
C ASN A 86 -5.89 -4.14 -1.17
N LEU A 87 -5.32 -4.60 -2.29
CA LEU A 87 -4.31 -3.84 -3.05
C LEU A 87 -4.81 -2.47 -3.51
N ARG A 88 -6.12 -2.35 -3.82
CA ARG A 88 -6.74 -1.08 -4.17
C ARG A 88 -6.66 -0.04 -3.05
N LEU A 89 -6.74 -0.47 -1.79
CA LEU A 89 -6.56 0.39 -0.63
C LEU A 89 -5.11 0.91 -0.59
N VAL A 90 -4.11 0.06 -0.81
CA VAL A 90 -2.69 0.47 -0.87
C VAL A 90 -2.49 1.57 -1.91
N VAL A 91 -3.01 1.39 -3.12
CA VAL A 91 -2.89 2.41 -4.19
C VAL A 91 -3.57 3.72 -3.81
N SER A 92 -4.74 3.67 -3.17
CA SER A 92 -5.47 4.88 -2.73
C SER A 92 -4.68 5.70 -1.71
N VAL A 93 -3.93 5.02 -0.83
CA VAL A 93 -3.03 5.66 0.13
C VAL A 93 -1.77 6.17 -0.56
N ALA A 94 -1.14 5.37 -1.44
CA ALA A 94 0.08 5.73 -2.16
C ALA A 94 -0.06 7.00 -2.99
N LYS A 95 -1.21 7.21 -3.64
CA LYS A 95 -1.52 8.43 -4.39
C LYS A 95 -1.34 9.72 -3.57
N LYS A 96 -1.62 9.68 -2.25
CA LYS A 96 -1.45 10.85 -1.36
C LYS A 96 0.02 11.17 -1.05
N TYR A 97 0.91 10.24 -1.34
CA TYR A 97 2.35 10.35 -1.06
C TYR A 97 3.20 10.54 -2.32
N GLN A 98 2.59 10.66 -3.50
CA GLN A 98 3.28 10.98 -4.74
C GLN A 98 4.04 12.32 -4.64
N GLY A 99 5.15 12.43 -5.37
CA GLY A 99 5.97 13.64 -5.39
C GLY A 99 6.85 13.87 -4.16
N LYS A 100 6.95 12.89 -3.25
CA LYS A 100 7.77 12.98 -2.03
C LYS A 100 9.15 12.30 -2.17
N GLY A 101 9.64 12.12 -3.40
CA GLY A 101 10.96 11.57 -3.67
C GLY A 101 11.02 10.06 -3.94
N LEU A 102 9.87 9.38 -3.96
CA LEU A 102 9.73 7.99 -4.41
C LEU A 102 8.73 7.90 -5.56
N GLU A 103 8.96 6.97 -6.46
CA GLU A 103 8.04 6.64 -7.55
C GLU A 103 6.77 5.95 -7.00
N LEU A 104 5.65 6.07 -7.74
CA LEU A 104 4.38 5.50 -7.31
C LEU A 104 4.46 3.97 -7.10
N LEU A 105 5.13 3.27 -8.00
CA LEU A 105 5.27 1.81 -7.90
C LEU A 105 6.06 1.40 -6.65
N ASP A 106 7.14 2.12 -6.32
CA ASP A 106 7.93 1.88 -5.11
C ASP A 106 7.10 2.13 -3.85
N LEU A 107 6.34 3.23 -3.83
CA LEU A 107 5.41 3.50 -2.73
C LEU A 107 4.36 2.41 -2.57
N VAL A 108 3.86 1.86 -3.66
CA VAL A 108 2.90 0.75 -3.62
C VAL A 108 3.56 -0.51 -3.06
N GLN A 109 4.79 -0.84 -3.47
CA GLN A 109 5.51 -2.01 -2.94
C GLN A 109 5.75 -1.89 -1.43
N GLU A 110 6.23 -0.74 -0.98
CA GLU A 110 6.40 -0.48 0.45
C GLU A 110 5.07 -0.52 1.21
N GLY A 111 4.00 -0.03 0.60
CA GLY A 111 2.65 -0.14 1.15
C GLY A 111 2.15 -1.58 1.23
N CYS A 112 2.51 -2.45 0.28
CA CYS A 112 2.19 -3.88 0.31
C CYS A 112 2.87 -4.59 1.49
N LEU A 113 4.11 -4.23 1.83
CA LEU A 113 4.77 -4.74 3.05
C LEU A 113 4.02 -4.32 4.32
N GLY A 114 3.51 -3.08 4.35
CA GLY A 114 2.63 -2.62 5.43
C GLY A 114 1.31 -3.38 5.48
N LEU A 115 0.69 -3.64 4.33
CA LEU A 115 -0.54 -4.42 4.23
C LEU A 115 -0.32 -5.87 4.72
N GLU A 116 0.78 -6.51 4.38
CA GLU A 116 1.12 -7.86 4.82
C GLU A 116 1.16 -7.94 6.34
N ARG A 117 1.86 -7.02 7.00
CA ARG A 117 1.89 -6.94 8.48
C ARG A 117 0.51 -6.68 9.07
N ALA A 118 -0.32 -5.87 8.39
CA ALA A 118 -1.68 -5.64 8.83
C ALA A 118 -2.52 -6.92 8.77
N VAL A 119 -2.40 -7.72 7.71
CA VAL A 119 -3.12 -9.00 7.57
C VAL A 119 -2.69 -9.99 8.66
N GLU A 120 -1.40 -10.09 8.97
CA GLU A 120 -0.86 -10.99 9.99
C GLU A 120 -1.34 -10.63 11.41
N LYS A 121 -1.47 -9.34 11.70
CA LYS A 121 -1.82 -8.84 13.04
C LYS A 121 -3.29 -8.45 13.20
N PHE A 122 -4.10 -8.66 12.17
CA PHE A 122 -5.52 -8.32 12.22
C PHE A 122 -6.27 -9.28 13.14
N ASP A 123 -7.01 -8.70 14.10
CA ASP A 123 -7.87 -9.43 15.01
C ASP A 123 -9.35 -9.16 14.65
N PRO A 124 -10.04 -10.13 14.05
CA PRO A 124 -11.45 -9.94 13.64
C PRO A 124 -12.42 -9.87 14.80
N THR A 125 -12.03 -10.30 16.02
CA THR A 125 -12.90 -10.29 17.20
C THR A 125 -13.19 -8.88 17.72
N ARG A 126 -12.36 -7.90 17.35
CA ARG A 126 -12.50 -6.50 17.77
C ARG A 126 -13.63 -5.74 17.08
N GLY A 127 -14.29 -6.31 16.08
CA GLY A 127 -15.43 -5.71 15.40
C GLY A 127 -15.14 -4.54 14.46
N TYR A 128 -13.87 -4.17 14.27
CA TYR A 128 -13.49 -3.11 13.32
C TYR A 128 -13.29 -3.66 11.92
N LYS A 129 -13.61 -2.86 10.89
CA LYS A 129 -13.30 -3.20 9.49
C LYS A 129 -11.79 -3.32 9.27
N PHE A 130 -11.37 -4.28 8.47
CA PHE A 130 -9.97 -4.48 8.15
C PHE A 130 -9.31 -3.22 7.57
N SER A 131 -10.00 -2.50 6.69
CA SER A 131 -9.48 -1.29 6.05
C SER A 131 -9.05 -0.20 7.05
N THR A 132 -9.78 -0.04 8.17
CA THR A 132 -9.46 0.93 9.22
C THR A 132 -8.12 0.60 9.90
N TYR A 133 -7.90 -0.69 10.17
CA TYR A 133 -6.67 -1.17 10.79
C TYR A 133 -5.48 -1.14 9.80
N ALA A 134 -5.69 -1.64 8.59
CA ALA A 134 -4.66 -1.73 7.55
C ALA A 134 -4.15 -0.34 7.12
N PHE A 135 -5.00 0.68 7.11
CA PHE A 135 -4.61 2.05 6.75
C PHE A 135 -3.40 2.55 7.56
N TRP A 136 -3.35 2.28 8.86
CA TRP A 136 -2.26 2.72 9.73
C TRP A 136 -0.94 2.03 9.41
N TRP A 137 -0.95 0.73 9.14
CA TRP A 137 0.24 -0.04 8.78
C TRP A 137 0.77 0.35 7.41
N ILE A 138 -0.11 0.51 6.42
CA ILE A 138 0.24 0.96 5.07
C ILE A 138 0.88 2.35 5.14
N ARG A 139 0.24 3.29 5.84
CA ARG A 139 0.76 4.65 6.03
C ARG A 139 2.11 4.65 6.71
N GLN A 140 2.27 3.87 7.78
CA GLN A 140 3.52 3.77 8.53
C GLN A 140 4.67 3.25 7.64
N SER A 141 4.42 2.19 6.87
CA SER A 141 5.42 1.62 5.96
C SER A 141 5.84 2.64 4.90
N MET A 142 4.89 3.28 4.21
CA MET A 142 5.18 4.31 3.21
C MET A 142 5.95 5.50 3.78
N THR A 143 5.54 6.01 4.94
CA THR A 143 6.23 7.16 5.57
C THR A 143 7.65 6.80 5.96
N ARG A 144 7.87 5.59 6.48
CA ARG A 144 9.21 5.10 6.82
C ARG A 144 10.07 4.93 5.57
N ALA A 145 9.52 4.39 4.49
CA ALA A 145 10.22 4.23 3.22
C ALA A 145 10.66 5.59 2.64
N ILE A 146 9.76 6.58 2.64
CA ILE A 146 10.09 7.94 2.21
C ILE A 146 11.24 8.52 3.06
N ALA A 147 11.19 8.38 4.38
CA ALA A 147 12.24 8.90 5.25
C ALA A 147 13.61 8.24 5.00
N CYS A 148 13.61 6.96 4.60
CA CYS A 148 14.83 6.18 4.41
C CYS A 148 15.41 6.21 2.99
N GLN A 149 14.55 6.33 1.96
CA GLN A 149 14.91 6.06 0.57
C GLN A 149 14.72 7.25 -0.37
N SER A 150 14.02 8.32 0.05
CA SER A 150 13.70 9.45 -0.83
C SER A 150 14.89 10.32 -1.21
N ARG A 151 16.04 10.16 -0.55
CA ARG A 151 17.22 10.99 -0.75
C ARG A 151 18.40 10.18 -1.26
N THR A 152 19.16 10.72 -2.22
CA THR A 152 20.41 10.13 -2.72
C THR A 152 21.42 9.92 -1.58
N ILE A 153 21.58 10.92 -0.70
CA ILE A 153 22.36 10.79 0.54
C ILE A 153 21.37 10.52 1.67
N ARG A 154 21.42 9.31 2.21
CA ARG A 154 20.53 8.87 3.29
C ARG A 154 20.73 9.71 4.55
N LEU A 155 19.62 10.22 5.09
CA LEU A 155 19.59 10.88 6.40
C LEU A 155 19.00 9.95 7.47
N PRO A 156 19.44 10.05 8.72
CA PRO A 156 18.75 9.40 9.83
C PRO A 156 17.30 9.87 9.95
N VAL A 157 16.40 8.95 10.36
CA VAL A 157 14.94 9.20 10.40
C VAL A 157 14.60 10.41 11.27
N HIS A 158 15.24 10.56 12.44
CA HIS A 158 15.00 11.67 13.35
C HIS A 158 15.33 13.05 12.74
N LEU A 159 16.32 13.14 11.84
CA LEU A 159 16.59 14.38 11.10
C LEU A 159 15.53 14.66 10.04
N SER A 160 15.05 13.63 9.36
CA SER A 160 13.96 13.77 8.39
C SER A 160 12.66 14.25 9.06
N GLU A 161 12.37 13.78 10.26
CA GLU A 161 11.22 14.22 11.07
C GLU A 161 11.36 15.68 11.50
N ARG A 162 12.54 16.09 11.98
CA ARG A 162 12.81 17.49 12.32
C ARG A 162 12.64 18.41 11.11
N LEU A 163 13.17 18.03 9.95
CA LEU A 163 13.01 18.79 8.71
C LEU A 163 11.54 18.91 8.29
N ALA A 164 10.75 17.85 8.45
CA ALA A 164 9.31 17.90 8.17
C ALA A 164 8.58 18.86 9.12
N THR A 165 8.94 18.85 10.40
CA THR A 165 8.38 19.77 11.41
C THR A 165 8.76 21.23 11.10
N ILE A 166 10.03 21.51 10.76
CA ILE A 166 10.47 22.85 10.38
C ILE A 166 9.71 23.37 9.16
N ARG A 167 9.54 22.53 8.11
CA ARG A 167 8.77 22.91 6.92
C ARG A 167 7.31 23.23 7.27
N LYS A 168 6.68 22.44 8.13
CA LYS A 168 5.30 22.68 8.57
C LYS A 168 5.19 24.02 9.29
N VAL A 169 6.06 24.29 10.27
CA VAL A 169 6.06 25.55 11.02
C VAL A 169 6.36 26.74 10.11
N SER A 170 7.29 26.60 9.17
CA SER A 170 7.59 27.65 8.19
C SER A 170 6.37 27.99 7.33
N LEU A 171 5.62 26.97 6.84
CA LEU A 171 4.38 27.19 6.09
C LEU A 171 3.29 27.85 6.94
N ASP A 172 3.10 27.38 8.18
CA ASP A 172 2.13 27.94 9.11
C ASP A 172 2.44 29.42 9.44
N LEU A 173 3.71 29.76 9.59
CA LEU A 173 4.15 31.16 9.80
C LEU A 173 3.94 31.99 8.55
N ALA A 174 4.29 31.48 7.36
CA ALA A 174 4.06 32.19 6.10
C ALA A 174 2.56 32.50 5.90
N HIS A 175 1.68 31.57 6.22
CA HIS A 175 0.23 31.81 6.15
C HIS A 175 -0.24 32.84 7.19
N LYS A 176 0.24 32.77 8.43
CA LYS A 176 -0.18 33.70 9.51
C LYS A 176 0.30 35.11 9.28
N LEU A 177 1.49 35.27 8.73
CA LEU A 177 2.13 36.59 8.59
C LEU A 177 1.93 37.20 7.21
N SER A 178 1.22 36.54 6.28
CA SER A 178 1.05 36.97 4.87
C SER A 178 2.41 37.28 4.19
N LEU A 179 3.48 36.61 4.61
CA LEU A 179 4.87 36.91 4.23
C LEU A 179 5.25 36.42 2.83
N ILE A 180 4.30 36.38 1.89
CA ILE A 180 4.60 36.10 0.48
C ILE A 180 5.56 37.16 -0.11
N HIS A 181 5.68 38.31 0.54
CA HIS A 181 6.48 39.45 0.06
C HIS A 181 7.73 39.81 0.90
N ILE A 182 8.08 39.05 1.94
CA ILE A 182 9.29 39.32 2.72
C ILE A 182 10.42 38.36 2.32
N SER A 183 10.71 38.27 1.04
CA SER A 183 11.97 37.68 0.56
C SER A 183 13.00 38.73 0.13
N GLU A 184 12.69 40.01 0.22
CA GLU A 184 13.69 41.03 0.00
C GLU A 184 14.40 41.33 1.32
N PRO A 185 15.75 41.07 1.42
CA PRO A 185 16.50 41.55 2.52
C PRO A 185 16.43 43.08 2.47
N THR A 186 15.84 43.69 3.49
CA THR A 186 15.99 45.13 3.73
C THR A 186 17.49 45.44 3.79
N ARG A 187 18.03 45.95 2.68
CA ARG A 187 19.38 46.51 2.71
C ARG A 187 19.39 47.71 3.65
N PRO A 188 20.38 47.80 4.53
CA PRO A 188 20.58 49.02 5.33
C PRO A 188 20.93 50.21 4.46
#